data_60801e705aec5ace545f924c880833c2
#
_entry.id   60801e705aec5ace545f924c880833c2
#
_cell.length_a   1.000
_cell.length_b   1.000
_cell.length_c   1.000
_cell.angle_alpha   90.00
_cell.angle_beta   90.00
_cell.angle_gamma   90.00
#
_symmetry.space_group_name_H-M   'P 1'
#
loop_
_entity.id
_entity.type
_entity.pdbx_description
1 polymer ?
#
loop_
_entity_poly.entity_id
_entity_poly.type
_entity_poly.pdbx_seq_one_letter_code
_entity_poly.pdbx_strand_id
1 'polypeptide(L)'
;EENSIKDILNKNNWKYYKSYNATRILLEENIIKYPTLKYFIDIHRDSLPKNRTTVKIDNKDYAKVLFLIGLENKNYEENLMFTEKINNKLNEYYKGLSKGILKKGGEGVNGVYNQDFNNRTILIEIGGYENTPTEVLNSAIAFSRCFMEVISEETN
;
A
#
# COMPACT_ATOMS: atom_id res chain seq x y z
N GLU A 1 18.02 3.05 2.54
CA GLU A 1 17.98 3.94 1.34
C GLU A 1 18.92 5.11 1.54
N GLU A 2 19.75 5.38 0.54
CA GLU A 2 20.68 6.53 0.58
C GLU A 2 19.98 7.86 0.24
N ASN A 3 18.80 7.79 -0.41
CA ASN A 3 18.04 8.97 -0.82
C ASN A 3 16.59 8.89 -0.33
N SER A 4 16.11 9.97 0.26
CA SER A 4 14.68 10.10 0.60
C SER A 4 13.90 10.75 -0.55
N ILE A 5 12.58 10.53 -0.58
CA ILE A 5 11.68 11.24 -1.52
C ILE A 5 11.89 12.75 -1.42
N LYS A 6 12.09 13.28 -0.20
CA LYS A 6 12.34 14.71 0.04
C LYS A 6 13.61 15.20 -0.64
N ASP A 7 14.68 14.40 -0.62
CA ASP A 7 15.95 14.74 -1.26
C ASP A 7 15.82 14.79 -2.79
N ILE A 8 15.08 13.82 -3.36
CA ILE A 8 14.80 13.80 -4.79
C ILE A 8 13.96 15.00 -5.21
N LEU A 9 12.92 15.33 -4.44
CA LEU A 9 12.10 16.52 -4.69
C LEU A 9 12.94 17.80 -4.67
N ASN A 10 13.80 17.96 -3.65
CA ASN A 10 14.68 19.13 -3.52
C ASN A 10 15.68 19.21 -4.67
N LYS A 11 16.37 18.10 -4.99
CA LYS A 11 17.36 18.04 -6.09
C LYS A 11 16.76 18.44 -7.43
N ASN A 12 15.50 18.10 -7.68
CA ASN A 12 14.80 18.40 -8.94
C ASN A 12 13.99 19.70 -8.89
N ASN A 13 14.01 20.44 -7.77
CA ASN A 13 13.17 21.61 -7.55
C ASN A 13 11.66 21.29 -7.75
N TRP A 14 11.24 20.11 -7.31
CA TRP A 14 9.86 19.63 -7.42
C TRP A 14 9.06 19.95 -6.16
N LYS A 15 7.80 20.33 -6.34
CA LYS A 15 6.83 20.46 -5.23
C LYS A 15 6.26 19.08 -4.85
N TYR A 16 5.66 19.00 -3.68
CA TYR A 16 5.13 17.77 -3.09
C TYR A 16 4.18 16.98 -4.00
N TYR A 17 3.38 17.63 -4.85
CA TYR A 17 2.50 16.94 -5.79
C TYR A 17 3.25 16.05 -6.82
N LYS A 18 4.59 16.19 -6.90
CA LYS A 18 5.48 15.33 -7.68
C LYS A 18 6.06 14.15 -6.87
N SER A 19 5.53 13.85 -5.68
CA SER A 19 6.03 12.75 -4.82
C SER A 19 6.02 11.40 -5.55
N TYR A 20 4.97 11.09 -6.32
CA TYR A 20 4.93 9.86 -7.13
C TYR A 20 5.99 9.81 -8.22
N ASN A 21 6.36 10.95 -8.81
CA ASN A 21 7.48 11.01 -9.74
C ASN A 21 8.82 10.73 -9.03
N ALA A 22 9.00 11.25 -7.81
CA ALA A 22 10.20 11.00 -7.01
C ALA A 22 10.27 9.52 -6.57
N THR A 23 9.16 8.93 -6.14
CA THR A 23 9.08 7.50 -5.81
C THR A 23 9.37 6.63 -7.04
N ARG A 24 8.91 7.04 -8.24
CA ARG A 24 9.19 6.32 -9.49
C ARG A 24 10.68 6.17 -9.76
N ILE A 25 11.47 7.23 -9.54
CA ILE A 25 12.93 7.18 -9.68
C ILE A 25 13.52 6.12 -8.75
N LEU A 26 13.08 6.08 -7.48
CA LEU A 26 13.55 5.06 -6.53
C LEU A 26 13.17 3.65 -6.96
N LEU A 27 11.96 3.43 -7.47
CA LEU A 27 11.53 2.13 -7.98
C LEU A 27 12.41 1.66 -9.14
N GLU A 28 12.69 2.54 -10.11
CA GLU A 28 13.52 2.27 -11.28
C GLU A 28 14.98 1.98 -10.90
N GLU A 29 15.57 2.76 -9.99
CA GLU A 29 16.90 2.52 -9.46
C GLU A 29 16.99 1.18 -8.72
N ASN A 30 15.99 0.86 -7.88
CA ASN A 30 16.02 -0.36 -7.09
C ASN A 30 15.79 -1.63 -7.92
N ILE A 31 14.97 -1.61 -8.98
CA ILE A 31 14.81 -2.79 -9.83
C ILE A 31 16.07 -3.10 -10.64
N ILE A 32 16.84 -2.08 -10.99
CA ILE A 32 18.16 -2.25 -11.64
C ILE A 32 19.14 -2.88 -10.65
N LYS A 33 19.18 -2.38 -9.41
CA LYS A 33 20.08 -2.88 -8.35
C LYS A 33 19.70 -4.27 -7.85
N TYR A 34 18.39 -4.56 -7.81
CA TYR A 34 17.82 -5.80 -7.29
C TYR A 34 16.81 -6.41 -8.28
N PRO A 35 17.27 -7.02 -9.39
CA PRO A 35 16.40 -7.49 -10.48
C PRO A 35 15.48 -8.66 -10.09
N THR A 36 15.64 -9.22 -8.90
CA THR A 36 14.77 -10.26 -8.35
C THR A 36 13.56 -9.75 -7.58
N LEU A 37 13.43 -8.42 -7.41
CA LEU A 37 12.25 -7.82 -6.79
C LEU A 37 11.00 -8.07 -7.64
N LYS A 38 9.96 -8.63 -7.02
CA LYS A 38 8.70 -9.00 -7.68
C LYS A 38 7.49 -8.28 -7.11
N TYR A 39 7.57 -7.81 -5.87
CA TYR A 39 6.46 -7.25 -5.10
C TYR A 39 6.83 -5.87 -4.59
N PHE A 40 5.92 -4.92 -4.74
CA PHE A 40 6.12 -3.53 -4.34
C PHE A 40 4.93 -3.07 -3.50
N ILE A 41 5.21 -2.54 -2.32
CA ILE A 41 4.18 -2.10 -1.38
C ILE A 41 4.42 -0.63 -1.06
N ASP A 42 3.49 0.23 -1.48
CA ASP A 42 3.46 1.64 -1.10
C ASP A 42 2.61 1.80 0.16
N ILE A 43 3.25 2.20 1.27
CA ILE A 43 2.59 2.27 2.58
C ILE A 43 2.30 3.72 2.92
N HIS A 44 1.03 4.02 3.06
CA HIS A 44 0.49 5.31 3.43
C HIS A 44 -0.23 5.28 4.78
N ARG A 45 -0.71 6.44 5.19
CA ARG A 45 -1.56 6.63 6.34
C ARG A 45 -2.81 7.41 5.93
N ASP A 46 -3.99 6.92 6.35
CA ASP A 46 -5.28 7.58 6.11
C ASP A 46 -5.35 8.95 6.83
N SER A 47 -6.06 9.89 6.24
CA SER A 47 -6.34 11.20 6.84
C SER A 47 -7.50 11.19 7.86
N LEU A 48 -8.08 10.02 8.15
CA LEU A 48 -9.21 9.88 9.06
C LEU A 48 -8.77 9.75 10.54
N PRO A 49 -9.64 10.15 11.49
CA PRO A 49 -9.37 10.05 12.91
C PRO A 49 -9.42 8.60 13.42
N LYS A 50 -8.91 8.39 14.63
CA LYS A 50 -8.74 7.07 15.26
C LYS A 50 -10.04 6.23 15.33
N ASN A 51 -11.18 6.86 15.65
CA ASN A 51 -12.47 6.17 15.75
C ASN A 51 -12.95 5.55 14.41
N ARG A 52 -12.42 6.00 13.29
CA ARG A 52 -12.71 5.49 11.94
C ARG A 52 -11.66 4.49 11.44
N THR A 53 -10.49 4.49 12.06
CA THR A 53 -9.30 3.77 11.59
C THR A 53 -8.78 2.75 12.60
N THR A 54 -9.53 2.43 13.66
CA THR A 54 -9.17 1.41 14.65
C THR A 54 -10.23 0.32 14.74
N VAL A 55 -9.80 -0.90 15.00
CA VAL A 55 -10.66 -2.06 15.31
C VAL A 55 -10.01 -2.87 16.43
N LYS A 56 -10.86 -3.44 17.31
CA LYS A 56 -10.42 -4.39 18.35
C LYS A 56 -10.69 -5.81 17.88
N ILE A 57 -9.65 -6.65 17.88
CA ILE A 57 -9.72 -8.07 17.56
C ILE A 57 -8.99 -8.81 18.69
N ASP A 58 -9.66 -9.79 19.33
CA ASP A 58 -9.10 -10.61 20.42
C ASP A 58 -8.38 -9.77 21.51
N ASN A 59 -9.06 -8.74 21.98
CA ASN A 59 -8.56 -7.78 22.99
C ASN A 59 -7.33 -6.95 22.60
N LYS A 60 -6.91 -6.96 21.33
CA LYS A 60 -5.86 -6.09 20.79
C LYS A 60 -6.46 -5.03 19.85
N ASP A 61 -5.91 -3.84 19.93
CA ASP A 61 -6.27 -2.76 19.02
C ASP A 61 -5.38 -2.81 17.75
N TYR A 62 -6.02 -2.70 16.61
CA TYR A 62 -5.40 -2.71 15.29
C TYR A 62 -5.75 -1.44 14.52
N ALA A 63 -4.80 -0.90 13.80
CA ALA A 63 -5.04 0.14 12.81
C ALA A 63 -5.66 -0.49 11.55
N LYS A 64 -6.85 -0.04 11.12
CA LYS A 64 -7.51 -0.61 9.92
C LYS A 64 -6.67 -0.42 8.67
N VAL A 65 -6.74 -1.40 7.77
CA VAL A 65 -6.05 -1.40 6.48
C VAL A 65 -7.03 -1.05 5.37
N LEU A 66 -6.69 -0.06 4.55
CA LEU A 66 -7.41 0.28 3.33
C LEU A 66 -6.48 0.02 2.14
N PHE A 67 -6.97 -0.68 1.13
CA PHE A 67 -6.27 -0.80 -0.15
C PHE A 67 -6.74 0.27 -1.12
N LEU A 68 -5.85 0.70 -2.01
CA LEU A 68 -6.17 1.66 -3.06
C LEU A 68 -5.70 1.13 -4.42
N ILE A 69 -6.58 1.20 -5.41
CA ILE A 69 -6.31 0.84 -6.81
C ILE A 69 -6.55 2.05 -7.71
N GLY A 70 -5.55 2.37 -8.52
CA GLY A 70 -5.61 3.41 -9.54
C GLY A 70 -6.20 2.87 -10.84
N LEU A 71 -7.34 3.41 -11.27
CA LEU A 71 -8.08 2.94 -12.45
C LEU A 71 -7.49 3.42 -13.79
N GLU A 72 -6.53 4.37 -13.76
CA GLU A 72 -5.86 4.87 -14.96
C GLU A 72 -4.55 4.11 -15.28
N ASN A 73 -4.20 3.14 -14.45
CA ASN A 73 -3.17 2.17 -14.75
C ASN A 73 -3.70 1.16 -15.79
N LYS A 74 -2.97 0.95 -16.87
CA LYS A 74 -3.37 0.00 -17.95
C LYS A 74 -3.54 -1.44 -17.47
N ASN A 75 -2.82 -1.82 -16.41
CA ASN A 75 -2.82 -3.17 -15.83
C ASN A 75 -3.54 -3.21 -14.48
N TYR A 76 -4.47 -2.26 -14.21
CA TYR A 76 -5.11 -2.15 -12.90
C TYR A 76 -5.89 -3.42 -12.49
N GLU A 77 -6.41 -4.18 -13.43
CA GLU A 77 -7.13 -5.43 -13.14
C GLU A 77 -6.23 -6.48 -12.51
N GLU A 78 -4.98 -6.59 -12.93
CA GLU A 78 -4.00 -7.52 -12.35
C GLU A 78 -3.58 -7.09 -10.94
N ASN A 79 -3.33 -5.79 -10.73
CA ASN A 79 -3.09 -5.25 -9.39
C ASN A 79 -4.31 -5.46 -8.48
N LEU A 80 -5.52 -5.27 -9.01
CA LEU A 80 -6.76 -5.49 -8.28
C LEU A 80 -6.91 -6.96 -7.87
N MET A 81 -6.74 -7.91 -8.79
CA MET A 81 -6.83 -9.35 -8.50
C MET A 81 -5.85 -9.78 -7.40
N PHE A 82 -4.61 -9.28 -7.46
CA PHE A 82 -3.61 -9.54 -6.42
C PHE A 82 -4.02 -8.93 -5.08
N THR A 83 -4.51 -7.70 -5.09
CA THR A 83 -4.99 -7.00 -3.90
C THR A 83 -6.20 -7.70 -3.28
N GLU A 84 -7.15 -8.19 -4.10
CA GLU A 84 -8.34 -8.92 -3.65
C GLU A 84 -7.98 -10.21 -2.91
N LYS A 85 -6.98 -10.96 -3.37
CA LYS A 85 -6.49 -12.15 -2.66
C LYS A 85 -6.04 -11.80 -1.24
N ILE A 86 -5.22 -10.75 -1.08
CA ILE A 86 -4.73 -10.32 0.23
C ILE A 86 -5.88 -9.80 1.11
N ASN A 87 -6.78 -9.00 0.54
CA ASN A 87 -7.94 -8.47 1.23
C ASN A 87 -8.86 -9.58 1.74
N ASN A 88 -9.08 -10.63 0.94
CA ASN A 88 -9.89 -11.79 1.33
C ASN A 88 -9.26 -12.54 2.52
N LYS A 89 -7.95 -12.78 2.50
CA LYS A 89 -7.22 -13.39 3.64
C LYS A 89 -7.31 -12.52 4.90
N LEU A 90 -7.19 -11.18 4.77
CA LEU A 90 -7.39 -10.28 5.90
C LEU A 90 -8.79 -10.37 6.48
N ASN A 91 -9.83 -10.44 5.66
CA ASN A 91 -11.21 -10.57 6.12
C ASN A 91 -11.48 -11.93 6.76
N GLU A 92 -10.83 -13.00 6.28
CA GLU A 92 -10.92 -14.35 6.82
C GLU A 92 -10.30 -14.44 8.22
N TYR A 93 -9.05 -13.98 8.38
CA TYR A 93 -8.28 -14.18 9.61
C TYR A 93 -8.43 -13.05 10.63
N TYR A 94 -8.72 -11.83 10.17
CA TYR A 94 -8.79 -10.63 10.99
C TYR A 94 -10.04 -9.82 10.69
N LYS A 95 -11.20 -10.37 11.07
CA LYS A 95 -12.50 -9.77 10.76
C LYS A 95 -12.61 -8.32 11.20
N GLY A 96 -12.89 -7.43 10.24
CA GLY A 96 -13.02 -5.98 10.47
C GLY A 96 -11.70 -5.20 10.40
N LEU A 97 -10.55 -5.86 10.18
CA LEU A 97 -9.27 -5.19 9.99
C LEU A 97 -9.23 -4.45 8.65
N SER A 98 -9.72 -5.06 7.57
CA SER A 98 -9.80 -4.41 6.28
C SER A 98 -10.97 -3.43 6.21
N LYS A 99 -10.71 -2.24 5.62
CA LYS A 99 -11.71 -1.27 5.15
C LYS A 99 -12.15 -1.53 3.71
N GLY A 100 -11.59 -2.56 3.07
CA GLY A 100 -11.83 -2.91 1.68
C GLY A 100 -10.87 -2.26 0.70
N ILE A 101 -11.29 -2.21 -0.57
CA ILE A 101 -10.49 -1.72 -1.70
C ILE A 101 -11.18 -0.49 -2.28
N LEU A 102 -10.49 0.66 -2.21
CA LEU A 102 -10.92 1.91 -2.80
C LEU A 102 -10.35 2.03 -4.21
N LYS A 103 -11.21 2.16 -5.20
CA LYS A 103 -10.82 2.37 -6.60
C LYS A 103 -10.88 3.86 -6.92
N LYS A 104 -9.78 4.42 -7.45
CA LYS A 104 -9.66 5.86 -7.77
C LYS A 104 -9.22 6.08 -9.21
N GLY A 105 -9.95 6.95 -9.89
CA GLY A 105 -9.65 7.46 -11.23
C GLY A 105 -10.47 8.71 -11.50
N GLY A 106 -10.21 9.39 -12.62
CA GLY A 106 -10.87 10.60 -13.02
C GLY A 106 -10.18 11.89 -12.56
N GLU A 107 -10.83 13.00 -12.81
CA GLU A 107 -10.28 14.33 -12.58
C GLU A 107 -9.93 14.57 -11.09
N GLY A 108 -8.79 15.20 -10.85
CA GLY A 108 -8.35 15.60 -9.51
C GLY A 108 -7.64 14.51 -8.69
N VAL A 109 -7.45 13.29 -9.22
CA VAL A 109 -6.67 12.23 -8.57
C VAL A 109 -5.47 11.80 -9.42
N ASN A 110 -4.51 11.13 -8.82
CA ASN A 110 -3.35 10.60 -9.56
C ASN A 110 -3.77 9.50 -10.55
N GLY A 111 -4.70 8.63 -10.15
CA GLY A 111 -5.26 7.55 -10.97
C GLY A 111 -4.35 6.37 -11.29
N VAL A 112 -3.02 6.51 -11.15
CA VAL A 112 -2.01 5.48 -11.46
C VAL A 112 -1.27 4.97 -10.23
N TYR A 113 -0.81 5.88 -9.36
CA TYR A 113 -0.12 5.57 -8.08
C TYR A 113 1.12 4.67 -8.24
N ASN A 114 1.87 4.81 -9.34
CA ASN A 114 2.98 3.92 -9.71
C ASN A 114 2.61 2.41 -9.81
N GLN A 115 1.33 2.07 -9.80
CA GLN A 115 0.89 0.67 -9.92
C GLN A 115 1.09 0.09 -11.34
N ASP A 116 1.31 0.95 -12.32
CA ASP A 116 1.74 0.58 -13.68
C ASP A 116 3.19 0.04 -13.73
N PHE A 117 3.94 0.19 -12.63
CA PHE A 117 5.33 -0.26 -12.55
C PHE A 117 5.44 -1.79 -12.56
N ASN A 118 4.54 -2.48 -11.85
CA ASN A 118 4.50 -3.94 -11.79
C ASN A 118 3.10 -4.42 -11.38
N ASN A 119 2.64 -5.55 -11.92
CA ASN A 119 1.34 -6.15 -11.62
C ASN A 119 1.18 -6.61 -10.14
N ARG A 120 2.28 -6.62 -9.38
CA ARG A 120 2.33 -6.90 -7.95
C ARG A 120 2.67 -5.65 -7.13
N THR A 121 2.37 -4.47 -7.67
CA THR A 121 2.43 -3.20 -6.93
C THR A 121 1.08 -2.95 -6.28
N ILE A 122 1.08 -2.74 -4.96
CA ILE A 122 -0.11 -2.39 -4.18
C ILE A 122 0.13 -1.12 -3.39
N LEU A 123 -0.91 -0.35 -3.16
CA LEU A 123 -0.92 0.76 -2.22
C LEU A 123 -1.86 0.43 -1.06
N ILE A 124 -1.35 0.57 0.16
CA ILE A 124 -2.11 0.36 1.38
C ILE A 124 -2.01 1.58 2.30
N GLU A 125 -3.10 1.87 3.01
CA GLU A 125 -3.12 2.80 4.12
C GLU A 125 -3.29 2.01 5.42
N ILE A 126 -2.36 2.14 6.37
CA ILE A 126 -2.43 1.47 7.67
C ILE A 126 -2.76 2.49 8.74
N GLY A 127 -4.03 2.53 9.14
CA GLY A 127 -4.54 3.47 10.12
C GLY A 127 -4.57 4.90 9.66
N GLY A 128 -4.98 5.80 10.56
CA GLY A 128 -5.03 7.24 10.38
C GLY A 128 -3.98 7.96 11.23
N TYR A 129 -4.02 9.30 11.21
CA TYR A 129 -3.02 10.15 11.84
C TYR A 129 -2.95 10.03 13.38
N GLU A 130 -4.01 9.48 14.03
CA GLU A 130 -4.07 9.30 15.51
C GLU A 130 -3.74 7.87 15.95
N ASN A 131 -3.54 6.92 15.04
CA ASN A 131 -3.20 5.57 15.43
C ASN A 131 -1.80 5.50 16.05
N THR A 132 -1.68 4.74 17.12
CA THR A 132 -0.41 4.52 17.81
C THR A 132 0.52 3.60 17.02
N PRO A 133 1.85 3.68 17.24
CA PRO A 133 2.80 2.75 16.62
C PRO A 133 2.46 1.28 16.90
N THR A 134 1.96 0.95 18.09
CA THR A 134 1.56 -0.42 18.45
C THR A 134 0.38 -0.92 17.61
N GLU A 135 -0.66 -0.08 17.42
CA GLU A 135 -1.82 -0.44 16.57
C GLU A 135 -1.39 -0.66 15.13
N VAL A 136 -0.51 0.21 14.60
CA VAL A 136 0.03 0.10 13.24
C VAL A 136 0.88 -1.17 13.11
N LEU A 137 1.75 -1.47 14.09
CA LEU A 137 2.59 -2.66 14.08
C LEU A 137 1.74 -3.95 14.11
N ASN A 138 0.70 -4.01 14.95
CA ASN A 138 -0.22 -5.15 14.98
C ASN A 138 -0.82 -5.42 13.60
N SER A 139 -1.22 -4.37 12.90
CA SER A 139 -1.82 -4.47 11.56
C SER A 139 -0.78 -4.82 10.49
N ALA A 140 0.43 -4.29 10.59
CA ALA A 140 1.51 -4.63 9.66
C ALA A 140 1.89 -6.12 9.78
N ILE A 141 1.91 -6.69 11.00
CA ILE A 141 2.14 -8.12 11.22
C ILE A 141 1.01 -8.96 10.60
N ALA A 142 -0.26 -8.58 10.84
CA ALA A 142 -1.43 -9.27 10.27
C ALA A 142 -1.41 -9.21 8.73
N PHE A 143 -1.16 -8.05 8.16
CA PHE A 143 -1.02 -7.85 6.72
C PHE A 143 0.12 -8.71 6.15
N SER A 144 1.30 -8.67 6.77
CA SER A 144 2.47 -9.43 6.32
C SER A 144 2.19 -10.93 6.27
N ARG A 145 1.49 -11.48 7.29
CA ARG A 145 1.08 -12.90 7.30
C ARG A 145 0.21 -13.24 6.09
N CYS A 146 -0.85 -12.46 5.85
CA CYS A 146 -1.77 -12.68 4.73
C CYS A 146 -1.07 -12.51 3.38
N PHE A 147 -0.20 -11.51 3.27
CA PHE A 147 0.60 -11.24 2.07
C PHE A 147 1.54 -12.41 1.74
N MET A 148 2.27 -12.92 2.72
CA MET A 148 3.20 -14.05 2.52
C MET A 148 2.46 -15.34 2.15
N GLU A 149 1.27 -15.57 2.67
CA GLU A 149 0.44 -16.72 2.30
C GLU A 149 0.00 -16.63 0.83
N VAL A 150 -0.47 -15.45 0.37
CA VAL A 150 -0.81 -15.24 -1.04
C VAL A 150 0.39 -15.44 -1.96
N ILE A 151 1.58 -14.97 -1.58
CA ILE A 151 2.80 -15.20 -2.36
C ILE A 151 3.13 -16.69 -2.45
N SER A 152 3.01 -17.42 -1.34
CA SER A 152 3.26 -18.86 -1.32
C SER A 152 2.31 -19.64 -2.23
N GLU A 153 1.03 -19.23 -2.27
CA GLU A 153 0.03 -19.82 -3.18
C GLU A 153 0.29 -19.53 -4.67
N GLU A 154 0.93 -18.40 -5.00
CA GLU A 154 1.29 -18.06 -6.39
C GLU A 154 2.56 -18.75 -6.89
N THR A 155 3.39 -19.29 -5.99
CA THR A 155 4.67 -19.92 -6.33
C THR A 155 4.61 -21.44 -6.35
N ASN A 156 3.50 -22.04 -5.91
CA ASN A 156 3.21 -23.49 -5.97
C ASN A 156 2.34 -23.82 -7.17
#